data_8cc44fdc521806e732df47b485e80056
#
_entry.id   8cc44fdc521806e732df47b485e80056
#
_cell.length_a   1.000
_cell.length_b   1.000
_cell.length_c   1.000
_cell.angle_alpha   90.00
_cell.angle_beta   90.00
_cell.angle_gamma   90.00
#
_symmetry.space_group_name_H-M   'P 1'
#
loop_
_entity.id
_entity.type
_entity.pdbx_description
1 polymer ?
#
loop_
_entity_poly.entity_id
_entity_poly.type
_entity_poly.pdbx_seq_one_letter_code
_entity_poly.pdbx_strand_id
1 'polypeptide(L)'
;MSNANKSLNNFFKKNEFIGSFQSYKDIKNRINANDCCFIGRSNVGKSSIINSITRKKNLAKTSKTPGRTQSINIFLINNKINLVDLPGYGYAKVSKVMRDNLKTLIQEYIENQLKLIQAYVLIDARVGLKNSDIDMFDLISESNRKFSIVFTKIDKCSKSYLEELKNSMQSLMKSYNKHFNQFFFTSAKKFEGIIDIQKDIYTLSKR
;
A
#
# COMPACT_ATOMS: atom_id res chain seq x y z
N MET A 1 -17.85 -21.49 -0.16
CA MET A 1 -17.27 -20.28 0.46
C MET A 1 -17.93 -20.09 1.82
N SER A 2 -17.16 -19.88 2.91
CA SER A 2 -17.72 -19.64 4.23
C SER A 2 -18.50 -18.33 4.28
N ASN A 3 -19.51 -18.22 5.16
CA ASN A 3 -20.30 -16.99 5.36
C ASN A 3 -19.41 -15.77 5.64
N ALA A 4 -18.30 -15.95 6.35
CA ALA A 4 -17.31 -14.90 6.60
C ALA A 4 -16.67 -14.34 5.33
N ASN A 5 -16.34 -15.19 4.36
CA ASN A 5 -15.79 -14.75 3.06
C ASN A 5 -16.81 -14.02 2.19
N LYS A 6 -18.09 -14.37 2.31
CA LYS A 6 -19.19 -13.68 1.60
C LYS A 6 -19.39 -12.25 2.16
N SER A 7 -19.37 -12.11 3.49
CA SER A 7 -19.45 -10.80 4.16
C SER A 7 -18.25 -9.90 3.79
N LEU A 8 -17.04 -10.44 3.83
CA LEU A 8 -15.82 -9.73 3.46
C LEU A 8 -15.85 -9.25 2.00
N ASN A 9 -16.28 -10.13 1.08
CA ASN A 9 -16.43 -9.77 -0.33
C ASN A 9 -17.45 -8.64 -0.55
N ASN A 10 -18.58 -8.66 0.16
CA ASN A 10 -19.59 -7.61 0.04
C ASN A 10 -19.08 -6.27 0.57
N PHE A 11 -18.25 -6.29 1.64
CA PHE A 11 -17.63 -5.08 2.18
C PHE A 11 -16.78 -4.35 1.12
N PHE A 12 -15.92 -5.06 0.40
CA PHE A 12 -15.04 -4.44 -0.61
C PHE A 12 -15.71 -4.15 -1.95
N LYS A 13 -16.86 -4.75 -2.27
CA LYS A 13 -17.62 -4.44 -3.49
C LYS A 13 -18.19 -3.02 -3.47
N LYS A 14 -18.58 -2.52 -2.31
CA LYS A 14 -19.04 -1.14 -2.16
C LYS A 14 -17.83 -0.22 -2.03
N ASN A 15 -17.40 0.34 -3.15
CA ASN A 15 -16.28 1.25 -3.21
C ASN A 15 -16.55 2.41 -4.15
N GLU A 16 -16.06 3.59 -3.79
CA GLU A 16 -16.22 4.86 -4.49
C GLU A 16 -14.86 5.52 -4.66
N PHE A 17 -14.60 6.08 -5.85
CA PHE A 17 -13.44 6.93 -6.08
C PHE A 17 -13.75 8.35 -5.62
N ILE A 18 -13.05 8.81 -4.58
CA ILE A 18 -13.24 10.13 -3.99
C ILE A 18 -12.53 11.21 -4.78
N GLY A 19 -11.32 10.92 -5.26
CA GLY A 19 -10.55 11.89 -6.03
C GLY A 19 -9.09 11.56 -6.18
N SER A 20 -8.42 12.42 -6.96
CA SER A 20 -6.99 12.39 -7.24
C SER A 20 -6.40 13.75 -6.89
N PHE A 21 -5.42 13.79 -5.98
CA PHE A 21 -4.93 15.02 -5.36
C PHE A 21 -3.42 15.15 -5.58
N GLN A 22 -2.99 16.33 -6.04
CA GLN A 22 -1.57 16.66 -6.27
C GLN A 22 -0.94 17.41 -5.09
N SER A 23 -1.75 17.78 -4.09
CA SER A 23 -1.31 18.47 -2.88
C SER A 23 -1.99 17.86 -1.66
N TYR A 24 -1.27 17.74 -0.56
CA TYR A 24 -1.84 17.30 0.72
C TYR A 24 -2.92 18.27 1.25
N LYS A 25 -2.77 19.57 0.98
CA LYS A 25 -3.74 20.61 1.39
C LYS A 25 -5.15 20.33 0.87
N ASP A 26 -5.25 19.78 -0.36
CA ASP A 26 -6.54 19.45 -0.98
C ASP A 26 -7.23 18.25 -0.34
N ILE A 27 -6.47 17.43 0.37
CA ILE A 27 -6.96 16.22 1.05
C ILE A 27 -7.50 16.53 2.45
N LYS A 28 -6.83 17.41 3.19
CA LYS A 28 -6.99 17.62 4.64
C LYS A 28 -8.44 17.77 5.12
N ASN A 29 -9.32 18.37 4.31
CA ASN A 29 -10.70 18.66 4.69
C ASN A 29 -11.73 17.70 4.05
N ARG A 30 -11.32 16.70 3.28
CA ARG A 30 -12.21 15.84 2.50
C ARG A 30 -12.34 14.42 3.02
N ILE A 31 -11.55 14.04 4.05
CA ILE A 31 -11.50 12.67 4.54
C ILE A 31 -12.12 12.57 5.93
N ASN A 32 -13.25 11.87 6.03
CA ASN A 32 -13.93 11.58 7.30
C ASN A 32 -13.69 10.18 7.83
N ALA A 33 -13.15 9.26 7.03
CA ALA A 33 -12.84 7.89 7.40
C ALA A 33 -11.34 7.70 7.69
N ASN A 34 -10.98 6.64 8.42
CA ASN A 34 -9.58 6.25 8.61
C ASN A 34 -8.94 5.80 7.29
N ASP A 35 -7.62 6.01 7.17
CA ASP A 35 -6.87 5.72 5.97
C ASP A 35 -5.99 4.48 6.13
N CYS A 36 -6.01 3.61 5.12
CA CYS A 36 -5.02 2.60 4.85
C CYS A 36 -4.28 2.98 3.57
N CYS A 37 -3.02 3.40 3.63
CA CYS A 37 -2.29 3.79 2.44
C CYS A 37 -1.46 2.63 1.86
N PHE A 38 -1.33 2.63 0.54
CA PHE A 38 -0.51 1.73 -0.24
C PHE A 38 0.62 2.52 -0.89
N ILE A 39 1.86 2.12 -0.61
CA ILE A 39 3.05 2.77 -1.11
C ILE A 39 4.09 1.73 -1.51
N GLY A 40 4.95 2.05 -2.44
CA GLY A 40 6.01 1.16 -2.89
C GLY A 40 6.71 1.71 -4.10
N ARG A 41 7.78 1.04 -4.53
CA ARG A 41 8.52 1.45 -5.73
C ARG A 41 7.65 1.41 -6.98
N SER A 42 8.03 2.22 -7.96
CA SER A 42 7.37 2.19 -9.28
C SER A 42 7.32 0.77 -9.84
N ASN A 43 6.20 0.39 -10.42
CA ASN A 43 5.95 -0.94 -11.02
C ASN A 43 6.02 -2.13 -10.04
N VAL A 44 5.95 -1.89 -8.75
CA VAL A 44 5.88 -2.94 -7.73
C VAL A 44 4.60 -3.78 -7.83
N GLY A 45 3.53 -3.23 -8.42
CA GLY A 45 2.23 -3.89 -8.56
C GLY A 45 1.13 -3.29 -7.66
N LYS A 46 1.35 -2.09 -7.13
CA LYS A 46 0.45 -1.41 -6.19
C LYS A 46 -0.99 -1.30 -6.69
N SER A 47 -1.24 -0.73 -7.86
CA SER A 47 -2.58 -0.62 -8.45
C SER A 47 -3.21 -1.99 -8.73
N SER A 48 -2.41 -3.03 -9.06
CA SER A 48 -2.91 -4.39 -9.23
C SER A 48 -3.40 -5.00 -7.92
N ILE A 49 -2.69 -4.75 -6.80
CA ILE A 49 -3.09 -5.18 -5.46
C ILE A 49 -4.38 -4.46 -5.04
N ILE A 50 -4.47 -3.14 -5.20
CA ILE A 50 -5.68 -2.36 -4.89
C ILE A 50 -6.88 -2.88 -5.69
N ASN A 51 -6.71 -3.10 -6.99
CA ASN A 51 -7.75 -3.66 -7.85
C ASN A 51 -8.18 -5.07 -7.40
N SER A 52 -7.24 -5.90 -6.96
CA SER A 52 -7.52 -7.25 -6.45
C SER A 52 -8.28 -7.19 -5.12
N ILE A 53 -7.90 -6.30 -4.19
CA ILE A 53 -8.58 -6.07 -2.91
C ILE A 53 -10.02 -5.64 -3.14
N THR A 54 -10.25 -4.69 -4.06
CA THR A 54 -11.57 -4.13 -4.35
C THR A 54 -12.39 -4.97 -5.32
N ARG A 55 -11.79 -6.01 -5.91
CA ARG A 55 -12.39 -6.85 -6.96
C ARG A 55 -12.90 -6.07 -8.17
N LYS A 56 -12.29 -4.92 -8.46
CA LYS A 56 -12.54 -4.10 -9.65
C LYS A 56 -11.30 -4.06 -10.53
N LYS A 57 -11.45 -4.36 -11.84
CA LYS A 57 -10.32 -4.46 -12.76
C LYS A 57 -9.59 -3.13 -13.03
N ASN A 58 -10.27 -1.99 -12.89
CA ASN A 58 -9.75 -0.67 -13.30
C ASN A 58 -10.08 0.44 -12.28
N LEU A 59 -10.23 0.12 -11.00
CA LEU A 59 -10.45 1.14 -9.98
C LEU A 59 -9.21 2.02 -9.82
N ALA A 60 -8.07 1.40 -9.55
CA ALA A 60 -6.76 2.06 -9.64
C ALA A 60 -6.19 1.85 -11.04
N LYS A 61 -5.81 2.94 -11.72
CA LYS A 61 -5.25 2.88 -13.08
C LYS A 61 -3.90 2.17 -13.06
N THR A 62 -3.82 1.03 -13.73
CA THR A 62 -2.56 0.31 -13.93
C THR A 62 -1.80 0.91 -15.11
N SER A 63 -0.50 1.08 -14.99
CA SER A 63 0.36 1.54 -16.07
C SER A 63 1.66 0.77 -16.11
N LYS A 64 2.11 0.45 -17.31
CA LYS A 64 3.46 -0.07 -17.55
C LYS A 64 4.51 1.05 -17.57
N THR A 65 4.08 2.30 -17.77
CA THR A 65 4.97 3.47 -17.82
C THR A 65 5.27 3.96 -16.40
N PRO A 66 6.55 4.04 -16.00
CA PRO A 66 6.94 4.62 -14.72
C PRO A 66 6.54 6.09 -14.60
N GLY A 67 6.15 6.54 -13.40
CA GLY A 67 5.84 7.96 -13.15
C GLY A 67 4.43 8.41 -13.50
N ARG A 68 3.49 7.49 -13.80
CA ARG A 68 2.12 7.87 -14.17
C ARG A 68 1.25 8.28 -12.98
N THR A 69 1.46 7.69 -11.80
CA THR A 69 0.76 8.09 -10.59
C THR A 69 1.53 9.25 -9.95
N GLN A 70 1.12 10.47 -10.24
CA GLN A 70 1.72 11.71 -9.74
C GLN A 70 0.84 12.37 -8.67
N SER A 71 -0.16 11.67 -8.19
CA SER A 71 -1.18 12.17 -7.29
C SER A 71 -1.53 11.09 -6.26
N ILE A 72 -2.10 11.51 -5.17
CA ILE A 72 -2.71 10.65 -4.16
C ILE A 72 -4.13 10.33 -4.62
N ASN A 73 -4.43 9.04 -4.82
CA ASN A 73 -5.78 8.61 -5.19
C ASN A 73 -6.48 7.97 -3.99
N ILE A 74 -7.72 8.36 -3.74
CA ILE A 74 -8.49 7.95 -2.56
C ILE A 74 -9.73 7.19 -3.00
N PHE A 75 -9.93 6.01 -2.41
CA PHE A 75 -11.06 5.13 -2.63
C PHE A 75 -11.74 4.82 -1.30
N LEU A 76 -12.98 5.26 -1.12
CA LEU A 76 -13.78 4.97 0.07
C LEU A 76 -14.41 3.58 -0.05
N ILE A 77 -14.18 2.73 0.95
CA ILE A 77 -14.70 1.37 1.00
C ILE A 77 -15.80 1.30 2.04
N ASN A 78 -16.99 0.90 1.59
CA ASN A 78 -18.19 0.67 2.40
C ASN A 78 -18.53 1.83 3.36
N ASN A 79 -18.18 3.06 3.00
CA ASN A 79 -18.34 4.28 3.83
C ASN A 79 -17.62 4.17 5.19
N LYS A 80 -16.58 3.34 5.32
CA LYS A 80 -15.93 3.02 6.60
C LYS A 80 -14.43 3.32 6.62
N ILE A 81 -13.72 3.08 5.51
CA ILE A 81 -12.27 3.18 5.45
C ILE A 81 -11.81 3.60 4.06
N ASN A 82 -10.78 4.41 3.98
CA ASN A 82 -10.18 4.78 2.72
C ASN A 82 -9.01 3.86 2.38
N LEU A 83 -8.95 3.42 1.12
CA LEU A 83 -7.72 2.92 0.52
C LEU A 83 -7.07 4.09 -0.22
N VAL A 84 -5.84 4.40 0.15
CA VAL A 84 -5.11 5.55 -0.40
C VAL A 84 -3.94 5.04 -1.23
N ASP A 85 -3.98 5.30 -2.53
CA ASP A 85 -2.94 4.95 -3.49
C ASP A 85 -1.94 6.10 -3.58
N LEU A 86 -0.82 6.01 -2.87
CA LEU A 86 0.23 7.03 -2.90
C LEU A 86 1.08 6.91 -4.17
N PRO A 87 1.71 8.00 -4.64
CA PRO A 87 2.71 7.93 -5.68
C PRO A 87 3.78 6.88 -5.36
N GLY A 88 4.31 6.20 -6.35
CA GLY A 88 5.45 5.33 -6.14
C GLY A 88 6.72 6.15 -5.85
N TYR A 89 7.75 5.51 -5.32
CA TYR A 89 9.10 6.09 -5.17
C TYR A 89 10.14 5.33 -6.02
N GLY A 90 11.41 5.78 -5.99
CA GLY A 90 12.50 5.11 -6.70
C GLY A 90 12.44 5.26 -8.23
N TYR A 91 11.87 6.35 -8.72
CA TYR A 91 11.80 6.63 -10.16
C TYR A 91 13.18 7.00 -10.74
N ALA A 92 13.75 6.14 -11.59
CA ALA A 92 14.95 6.47 -12.34
C ALA A 92 14.68 7.34 -13.61
N LYS A 93 13.42 7.35 -14.09
CA LYS A 93 13.08 7.92 -15.41
C LYS A 93 12.24 9.22 -15.35
N VAL A 94 12.12 9.86 -14.20
CA VAL A 94 11.46 11.17 -14.09
C VAL A 94 12.50 12.26 -13.80
N SER A 95 12.18 13.53 -14.13
CA SER A 95 13.05 14.67 -13.82
C SER A 95 13.32 14.76 -12.31
N LYS A 96 14.45 15.36 -11.93
CA LYS A 96 14.79 15.59 -10.51
C LYS A 96 13.68 16.37 -9.80
N VAL A 97 13.21 17.45 -10.41
CA VAL A 97 12.14 18.30 -9.85
C VAL A 97 10.87 17.49 -9.58
N MET A 98 10.44 16.65 -10.53
CA MET A 98 9.25 15.81 -10.33
C MET A 98 9.45 14.80 -9.22
N ARG A 99 10.65 14.21 -9.10
CA ARG A 99 10.97 13.26 -8.03
C ARG A 99 10.90 13.92 -6.65
N ASP A 100 11.46 15.13 -6.54
CA ASP A 100 11.47 15.89 -5.29
C ASP A 100 10.03 16.29 -4.89
N ASN A 101 9.21 16.74 -5.83
CA ASN A 101 7.80 17.04 -5.59
C ASN A 101 7.00 15.82 -5.10
N LEU A 102 7.21 14.64 -5.71
CA LEU A 102 6.54 13.41 -5.29
C LEU A 102 7.02 12.96 -3.90
N LYS A 103 8.31 13.12 -3.59
CA LYS A 103 8.85 12.83 -2.26
C LYS A 103 8.21 13.72 -1.20
N THR A 104 8.13 15.03 -1.46
CA THR A 104 7.48 16.00 -0.57
C THR A 104 6.02 15.65 -0.34
N LEU A 105 5.27 15.34 -1.41
CA LEU A 105 3.85 14.97 -1.31
C LEU A 105 3.63 13.72 -0.44
N ILE A 106 4.48 12.70 -0.61
CA ILE A 106 4.43 11.46 0.19
C ILE A 106 4.74 11.78 1.65
N GLN A 107 5.79 12.56 1.89
CA GLN A 107 6.23 12.94 3.23
C GLN A 107 5.15 13.74 3.95
N GLU A 108 4.60 14.79 3.32
CA GLU A 108 3.52 15.60 3.88
C GLU A 108 2.30 14.74 4.26
N TYR A 109 1.95 13.76 3.41
CA TYR A 109 0.83 12.86 3.68
C TYR A 109 1.12 11.97 4.90
N ILE A 110 2.28 11.31 4.96
CA ILE A 110 2.61 10.38 6.04
C ILE A 110 2.72 11.10 7.39
N GLU A 111 3.38 12.25 7.41
CA GLU A 111 3.59 13.04 8.63
C GLU A 111 2.29 13.66 9.17
N ASN A 112 1.48 14.23 8.29
CA ASN A 112 0.38 15.10 8.72
C ASN A 112 -1.01 14.45 8.67
N GLN A 113 -1.18 13.27 8.00
CA GLN A 113 -2.49 12.63 7.93
C GLN A 113 -2.84 11.92 9.23
N LEU A 114 -3.59 12.60 10.10
CA LEU A 114 -3.96 12.09 11.42
C LEU A 114 -4.79 10.81 11.38
N LYS A 115 -5.57 10.60 10.31
CA LYS A 115 -6.40 9.42 10.10
C LYS A 115 -5.66 8.25 9.45
N LEU A 116 -4.37 8.39 9.14
CA LEU A 116 -3.54 7.29 8.65
C LEU A 116 -3.27 6.29 9.78
N ILE A 117 -3.97 5.17 9.73
CA ILE A 117 -3.88 4.12 10.77
C ILE A 117 -2.98 2.96 10.35
N GLN A 118 -2.74 2.77 9.04
CA GLN A 118 -1.92 1.69 8.52
C GLN A 118 -1.32 2.05 7.16
N ALA A 119 -0.01 1.83 7.02
CA ALA A 119 0.69 1.87 5.73
C ALA A 119 1.01 0.44 5.27
N TYR A 120 0.69 0.10 4.03
CA TYR A 120 1.13 -1.11 3.36
C TYR A 120 2.27 -0.76 2.42
N VAL A 121 3.50 -1.17 2.78
CA VAL A 121 4.70 -0.95 1.97
C VAL A 121 4.91 -2.13 1.06
N LEU A 122 4.77 -1.91 -0.25
CA LEU A 122 4.84 -2.96 -1.26
C LEU A 122 6.28 -3.16 -1.75
N ILE A 123 6.73 -4.42 -1.77
CA ILE A 123 8.03 -4.85 -2.26
C ILE A 123 7.83 -5.96 -3.31
N ASP A 124 8.41 -5.80 -4.49
CA ASP A 124 8.43 -6.87 -5.50
C ASP A 124 9.34 -8.00 -5.00
N ALA A 125 8.76 -9.16 -4.67
CA ALA A 125 9.49 -10.29 -4.10
C ALA A 125 10.69 -10.74 -4.96
N ARG A 126 10.60 -10.60 -6.29
CA ARG A 126 11.67 -10.96 -7.22
C ARG A 126 12.92 -10.08 -7.08
N VAL A 127 12.72 -8.84 -6.64
CA VAL A 127 13.78 -7.82 -6.54
C VAL A 127 14.32 -7.70 -5.13
N GLY A 128 13.47 -8.02 -4.14
CA GLY A 128 13.77 -7.88 -2.72
C GLY A 128 13.88 -6.42 -2.26
N LEU A 129 14.42 -6.27 -1.06
CA LEU A 129 14.59 -4.99 -0.38
C LEU A 129 15.63 -4.09 -1.09
N LYS A 130 15.39 -2.78 -1.07
CA LYS A 130 16.31 -1.73 -1.53
C LYS A 130 16.41 -0.62 -0.48
N ASN A 131 17.47 0.20 -0.53
CA ASN A 131 17.66 1.32 0.40
C ASN A 131 16.45 2.26 0.44
N SER A 132 15.83 2.54 -0.72
CA SER A 132 14.63 3.37 -0.77
C SER A 132 13.42 2.76 -0.04
N ASP A 133 13.39 1.46 0.19
CA ASP A 133 12.35 0.82 0.99
C ASP A 133 12.65 1.02 2.49
N ILE A 134 13.93 1.01 2.88
CA ILE A 134 14.40 1.33 4.23
C ILE A 134 14.10 2.79 4.57
N ASP A 135 14.47 3.73 3.67
CA ASP A 135 14.14 5.16 3.83
C ASP A 135 12.64 5.36 4.09
N MET A 136 11.79 4.55 3.44
CA MET A 136 10.34 4.60 3.65
C MET A 136 9.91 4.02 5.00
N PHE A 137 10.54 2.95 5.48
CA PHE A 137 10.28 2.42 6.83
C PHE A 137 10.66 3.44 7.90
N ASP A 138 11.79 4.13 7.71
CA ASP A 138 12.26 5.18 8.61
C ASP A 138 11.26 6.33 8.66
N LEU A 139 10.86 6.88 7.52
CA LEU A 139 9.86 7.96 7.42
C LEU A 139 8.55 7.59 8.13
N ILE A 140 8.01 6.38 7.90
CA ILE A 140 6.76 5.94 8.51
C ILE A 140 6.92 5.80 10.03
N SER A 141 8.06 5.25 10.49
CA SER A 141 8.34 5.02 11.91
C SER A 141 8.57 6.32 12.66
N GLU A 142 9.35 7.24 12.10
CA GLU A 142 9.60 8.58 12.65
C GLU A 142 8.31 9.41 12.74
N SER A 143 7.39 9.22 11.82
CA SER A 143 6.05 9.81 11.86
C SER A 143 5.10 9.11 12.85
N ASN A 144 5.59 8.17 13.66
CA ASN A 144 4.82 7.37 14.62
C ASN A 144 3.61 6.65 13.98
N ARG A 145 3.76 6.14 12.74
CA ARG A 145 2.73 5.40 12.02
C ARG A 145 3.02 3.90 12.03
N LYS A 146 1.97 3.08 11.86
CA LYS A 146 2.07 1.63 11.74
C LYS A 146 2.22 1.23 10.28
N PHE A 147 3.00 0.16 10.03
CA PHE A 147 3.12 -0.39 8.68
C PHE A 147 3.17 -1.92 8.65
N SER A 148 2.81 -2.46 7.52
CA SER A 148 2.99 -3.86 7.14
C SER A 148 3.71 -3.93 5.80
N ILE A 149 4.48 -4.99 5.57
CA ILE A 149 5.16 -5.22 4.31
C ILE A 149 4.36 -6.18 3.45
N VAL A 150 4.10 -5.80 2.21
CA VAL A 150 3.38 -6.60 1.23
C VAL A 150 4.34 -7.04 0.13
N PHE A 151 4.79 -8.28 0.19
CA PHE A 151 5.56 -8.88 -0.91
C PHE A 151 4.62 -9.19 -2.07
N THR A 152 4.89 -8.61 -3.23
CA THR A 152 4.09 -8.78 -4.45
C THR A 152 4.76 -9.74 -5.42
N LYS A 153 4.00 -10.28 -6.38
CA LYS A 153 4.49 -11.15 -7.47
C LYS A 153 5.15 -12.44 -6.99
N ILE A 154 4.72 -12.98 -5.86
CA ILE A 154 5.26 -14.23 -5.29
C ILE A 154 5.09 -15.43 -6.23
N ASP A 155 4.13 -15.38 -7.15
CA ASP A 155 3.94 -16.37 -8.21
C ASP A 155 5.15 -16.52 -9.17
N LYS A 156 6.15 -15.66 -9.04
CA LYS A 156 7.40 -15.66 -9.79
C LYS A 156 8.62 -16.11 -8.97
N CYS A 157 8.42 -16.51 -7.73
CA CYS A 157 9.47 -16.91 -6.79
C CYS A 157 9.28 -18.36 -6.35
N SER A 158 10.38 -19.04 -6.01
CA SER A 158 10.32 -20.36 -5.38
C SER A 158 9.90 -20.24 -3.90
N LYS A 159 9.37 -21.33 -3.33
CA LYS A 159 8.99 -21.36 -1.91
C LYS A 159 10.22 -21.18 -1.00
N SER A 160 11.35 -21.83 -1.32
CA SER A 160 12.59 -21.70 -0.56
C SER A 160 13.09 -20.25 -0.51
N TYR A 161 13.10 -19.57 -1.64
CA TYR A 161 13.48 -18.16 -1.70
C TYR A 161 12.54 -17.27 -0.86
N LEU A 162 11.23 -17.52 -0.88
CA LEU A 162 10.27 -16.73 -0.07
C LEU A 162 10.48 -16.96 1.43
N GLU A 163 10.85 -18.16 1.87
CA GLU A 163 11.21 -18.43 3.27
C GLU A 163 12.51 -17.71 3.67
N GLU A 164 13.54 -17.73 2.83
CA GLU A 164 14.79 -16.98 3.05
C GLU A 164 14.52 -15.47 3.15
N LEU A 165 13.74 -14.94 2.21
CA LEU A 165 13.32 -13.53 2.21
C LEU A 165 12.59 -13.17 3.51
N LYS A 166 11.66 -14.00 3.96
CA LYS A 166 10.93 -13.82 5.21
C LYS A 166 11.88 -13.77 6.41
N ASN A 167 12.79 -14.73 6.51
CA ASN A 167 13.72 -14.82 7.62
C ASN A 167 14.68 -13.61 7.70
N SER A 168 15.23 -13.19 6.56
CA SER A 168 16.07 -11.99 6.49
C SER A 168 15.32 -10.73 6.90
N MET A 169 14.07 -10.58 6.44
CA MET A 169 13.23 -9.43 6.79
C MET A 169 12.77 -9.44 8.25
N GLN A 170 12.55 -10.62 8.85
CA GLN A 170 12.22 -10.72 10.28
C GLN A 170 13.33 -10.17 11.17
N SER A 171 14.58 -10.41 10.82
CA SER A 171 15.74 -9.86 11.56
C SER A 171 15.79 -8.33 11.46
N LEU A 172 15.59 -7.77 10.27
CA LEU A 172 15.53 -6.32 10.07
C LEU A 172 14.35 -5.68 10.84
N MET A 173 13.18 -6.31 10.83
CA MET A 173 11.97 -5.76 11.48
C MET A 173 12.06 -5.71 13.00
N LYS A 174 13.05 -6.31 13.63
CA LYS A 174 13.30 -6.15 15.08
C LYS A 174 13.60 -4.71 15.45
N SER A 175 14.28 -3.94 14.58
CA SER A 175 14.53 -2.51 14.79
C SER A 175 13.28 -1.64 14.62
N TYR A 176 12.24 -2.15 13.95
CA TYR A 176 10.95 -1.47 13.72
C TYR A 176 9.79 -2.05 14.55
N ASN A 177 10.07 -2.83 15.62
CA ASN A 177 9.08 -3.60 16.37
C ASN A 177 7.89 -2.79 16.91
N LYS A 178 8.08 -1.49 17.18
CA LYS A 178 7.01 -0.58 17.62
C LYS A 178 6.05 -0.19 16.50
N HIS A 179 6.48 -0.23 15.24
CA HIS A 179 5.75 0.30 14.08
C HIS A 179 5.38 -0.76 13.07
N PHE A 180 6.17 -1.83 12.97
CA PHE A 180 5.91 -2.96 12.08
C PHE A 180 4.85 -3.91 12.67
N ASN A 181 3.84 -4.27 11.84
CA ASN A 181 2.80 -5.19 12.23
C ASN A 181 3.05 -6.62 11.69
N GLN A 182 3.11 -6.81 10.37
CA GLN A 182 3.21 -8.14 9.78
C GLN A 182 3.66 -8.12 8.31
N PHE A 183 3.92 -9.33 7.78
CA PHE A 183 4.19 -9.57 6.36
C PHE A 183 2.96 -10.15 5.67
N PHE A 184 2.73 -9.71 4.44
CA PHE A 184 1.80 -10.32 3.50
C PHE A 184 2.57 -10.81 2.27
N PHE A 185 2.33 -12.04 1.83
CA PHE A 185 2.89 -12.60 0.61
C PHE A 185 1.78 -12.71 -0.43
N THR A 186 1.89 -11.99 -1.56
CA THR A 186 0.77 -11.78 -2.46
C THR A 186 1.09 -11.96 -3.93
N SER A 187 0.10 -12.49 -4.67
CA SER A 187 0.04 -12.45 -6.12
C SER A 187 -1.32 -11.93 -6.57
N ALA A 188 -1.35 -10.72 -7.13
CA ALA A 188 -2.56 -10.19 -7.75
C ALA A 188 -3.01 -11.05 -8.95
N LYS A 189 -2.07 -11.65 -9.68
CA LYS A 189 -2.35 -12.52 -10.84
C LYS A 189 -3.06 -13.82 -10.44
N LYS A 190 -2.62 -14.45 -9.33
CA LYS A 190 -3.20 -15.70 -8.81
C LYS A 190 -4.25 -15.47 -7.73
N PHE A 191 -4.50 -14.22 -7.34
CA PHE A 191 -5.36 -13.85 -6.21
C PHE A 191 -4.91 -14.48 -4.87
N GLU A 192 -3.61 -14.73 -4.73
CA GLU A 192 -3.01 -15.34 -3.55
C GLU A 192 -2.67 -14.27 -2.51
N GLY A 193 -2.93 -14.51 -1.20
CA GLY A 193 -2.66 -13.59 -0.09
C GLY A 193 -3.55 -12.33 -0.05
N ILE A 194 -4.42 -12.12 -1.05
CA ILE A 194 -5.29 -10.92 -1.12
C ILE A 194 -6.35 -10.93 -0.01
N ILE A 195 -6.88 -12.10 0.30
CA ILE A 195 -7.91 -12.26 1.35
C ILE A 195 -7.35 -11.87 2.73
N ASP A 196 -6.07 -12.11 2.98
CA ASP A 196 -5.46 -11.77 4.27
C ASP A 196 -5.31 -10.25 4.44
N ILE A 197 -4.94 -9.53 3.38
CA ILE A 197 -4.99 -8.06 3.39
C ILE A 197 -6.43 -7.55 3.55
N GLN A 198 -7.41 -8.18 2.87
CA GLN A 198 -8.81 -7.81 3.05
C GLN A 198 -9.28 -7.99 4.50
N LYS A 199 -8.91 -9.08 5.17
CA LYS A 199 -9.24 -9.31 6.59
C LYS A 199 -8.61 -8.27 7.50
N ASP A 200 -7.36 -7.92 7.26
CA ASP A 200 -6.64 -6.89 8.02
C ASP A 200 -7.33 -5.53 7.90
N ILE A 201 -7.58 -5.05 6.68
CA ILE A 201 -8.30 -3.80 6.41
C ILE A 201 -9.71 -3.82 7.02
N TYR A 202 -10.43 -4.94 6.90
CA TYR A 202 -11.76 -5.08 7.49
C TYR A 202 -11.74 -4.96 9.01
N THR A 203 -10.73 -5.51 9.67
CA THR A 203 -10.53 -5.38 11.12
C THR A 203 -10.23 -3.93 11.50
N LEU A 204 -9.37 -3.25 10.74
CA LEU A 204 -9.05 -1.84 10.93
C LEU A 204 -10.26 -0.92 10.72
N SER A 205 -11.18 -1.27 9.82
CA SER A 205 -12.40 -0.48 9.55
C SER A 205 -13.43 -0.48 10.68
N LYS A 206 -13.20 -1.28 11.73
CA LYS A 206 -14.07 -1.34 12.92
C LYS A 206 -13.58 -0.44 14.06
N ARG A 207 -12.39 0.14 13.91
CA ARG A 207 -11.80 1.11 14.85
C ARG A 207 -12.30 2.51 14.53
#